data_7df94d0faf59ddbcaffcca0a3090f4dd
#
_entry.id   7df94d0faf59ddbcaffcca0a3090f4dd
#
_cell.length_a   1.000
_cell.length_b   1.000
_cell.length_c   1.000
_cell.angle_alpha   90.00
_cell.angle_beta   90.00
_cell.angle_gamma   90.00
#
_symmetry.space_group_name_H-M   'P 1'
#
loop_
_entity.id
_entity.type
_entity.pdbx_description
1 polymer ?
#
loop_
_entity_poly.entity_id
_entity_poly.type
_entity_poly.pdbx_seq_one_letter_code
_entity_poly.pdbx_strand_id
1 'polypeptide(L)'
;RAQGGNSSLNIFDEVHTYGEDITESVNKGSRQKQDNWQSIYITSGGLKRDGLYDKLVERFKSEEEFYNDRSFGLLYMLENHEQVKDKKNWTMALPLIGNVPKWSGVIEEYELAQGDPALQNKFLAFNMGLPMQDTAYYFTPQDTKLTDFNLSVFNKNRTYVGIDLSLIGDLTAVSFVCELEGKTYSHTLTFSVRSQYEQLDTEQQELWTEFVDRGELILLDTEYINVNDLIPYIND
;
A
#
# COMPACT_ATOMS: atom_id res chain seq x y z
N ARG A 1 -0.85 -10.45 -25.40
CA ARG A 1 0.34 -11.27 -25.06
C ARG A 1 1.54 -10.71 -25.84
N ALA A 2 2.46 -10.02 -25.14
CA ALA A 2 3.72 -9.55 -25.71
C ALA A 2 4.81 -10.64 -25.56
N GLN A 3 4.58 -11.84 -26.09
CA GLN A 3 5.56 -12.93 -26.07
C GLN A 3 6.32 -12.98 -27.38
N GLY A 4 7.64 -13.08 -27.34
CA GLY A 4 8.48 -13.32 -28.50
C GLY A 4 9.12 -12.10 -29.14
N GLY A 5 9.13 -10.95 -28.49
CA GLY A 5 9.84 -9.77 -28.95
C GLY A 5 11.35 -10.05 -29.15
N ASN A 6 11.93 -9.42 -30.16
CA ASN A 6 13.36 -9.49 -30.50
C ASN A 6 13.93 -8.08 -30.68
N SER A 7 13.55 -7.18 -29.74
CA SER A 7 13.98 -5.79 -29.79
C SER A 7 15.29 -5.58 -29.02
N SER A 8 16.14 -4.72 -29.51
CA SER A 8 17.34 -4.26 -28.80
C SER A 8 17.02 -3.10 -27.85
N LEU A 9 15.90 -2.41 -28.05
CA LEU A 9 15.43 -1.32 -27.19
C LEU A 9 13.95 -1.54 -26.83
N ASN A 10 13.65 -1.57 -25.53
CA ASN A 10 12.30 -1.60 -25.00
C ASN A 10 12.03 -0.29 -24.27
N ILE A 11 10.92 0.36 -24.57
CA ILE A 11 10.48 1.56 -23.84
C ILE A 11 9.13 1.25 -23.21
N PHE A 12 9.08 1.35 -21.88
CA PHE A 12 7.88 1.16 -21.10
C PHE A 12 7.46 2.52 -20.54
N ASP A 13 6.35 3.01 -21.03
CA ASP A 13 5.77 4.27 -20.56
C ASP A 13 4.62 3.99 -19.60
N GLU A 14 4.41 4.86 -18.61
CA GLU A 14 3.41 4.70 -17.54
C GLU A 14 3.54 3.35 -16.78
N VAL A 15 4.75 3.06 -16.34
CA VAL A 15 5.14 1.77 -15.71
C VAL A 15 4.29 1.41 -14.49
N HIS A 16 3.76 2.41 -13.77
CA HIS A 16 2.87 2.20 -12.64
C HIS A 16 1.57 1.44 -13.00
N THR A 17 1.23 1.36 -14.30
CA THR A 17 0.04 0.64 -14.80
C THR A 17 0.32 -0.81 -15.17
N TYR A 18 1.59 -1.20 -15.31
CA TYR A 18 1.96 -2.55 -15.76
C TYR A 18 2.08 -3.53 -14.59
N GLY A 19 1.74 -4.79 -14.87
CA GLY A 19 2.18 -5.92 -14.08
C GLY A 19 3.63 -6.29 -14.43
N GLU A 20 4.37 -6.82 -13.46
CA GLU A 20 5.77 -7.26 -13.65
C GLU A 20 5.91 -8.28 -14.78
N ASP A 21 4.98 -9.20 -14.91
CA ASP A 21 4.98 -10.27 -15.90
C ASP A 21 5.13 -9.77 -17.33
N ILE A 22 4.57 -8.59 -17.65
CA ILE A 22 4.62 -8.04 -19.01
C ILE A 22 6.04 -7.54 -19.32
N THR A 23 6.61 -6.76 -18.40
CA THR A 23 7.94 -6.15 -18.61
C THR A 23 9.03 -7.21 -18.57
N GLU A 24 8.94 -8.19 -17.65
CA GLU A 24 9.90 -9.29 -17.58
C GLU A 24 9.83 -10.21 -18.82
N SER A 25 8.63 -10.49 -19.31
CA SER A 25 8.44 -11.30 -20.53
C SER A 25 9.08 -10.67 -21.74
N VAL A 26 8.92 -9.34 -21.93
CA VAL A 26 9.54 -8.58 -23.04
C VAL A 26 11.06 -8.53 -22.86
N ASN A 27 11.54 -8.20 -21.68
CA ASN A 27 12.98 -8.12 -21.39
C ASN A 27 13.69 -9.46 -21.53
N LYS A 28 13.05 -10.56 -21.10
CA LYS A 28 13.59 -11.91 -21.29
C LYS A 28 13.80 -12.23 -22.75
N GLY A 29 12.85 -11.86 -23.62
CA GLY A 29 12.97 -12.06 -25.07
C GLY A 29 14.16 -11.27 -25.66
N SER A 30 14.35 -10.02 -25.25
CA SER A 30 15.47 -9.18 -25.69
C SER A 30 16.81 -9.70 -25.16
N ARG A 31 16.90 -10.01 -23.86
CA ARG A 31 18.10 -10.53 -23.18
C ARG A 31 18.64 -11.82 -23.79
N GLN A 32 17.73 -12.68 -24.28
CA GLN A 32 18.13 -13.96 -24.86
C GLN A 32 18.60 -13.88 -26.32
N LYS A 33 18.27 -12.79 -27.03
CA LYS A 33 18.45 -12.71 -28.49
C LYS A 33 19.32 -11.54 -28.94
N GLN A 34 19.64 -10.58 -28.06
CA GLN A 34 20.37 -9.38 -28.38
C GLN A 34 21.53 -9.20 -27.40
N ASP A 35 22.75 -9.03 -27.92
CA ASP A 35 23.94 -8.77 -27.12
C ASP A 35 23.91 -7.37 -26.48
N ASN A 36 23.36 -6.39 -27.19
CA ASN A 36 23.22 -5.00 -26.74
C ASN A 36 21.74 -4.62 -26.63
N TRP A 37 21.07 -5.09 -25.60
CA TRP A 37 19.69 -4.71 -25.33
C TRP A 37 19.62 -3.68 -24.20
N GLN A 38 18.59 -2.84 -24.26
CA GLN A 38 18.31 -1.81 -23.28
C GLN A 38 16.82 -1.72 -23.00
N SER A 39 16.48 -1.41 -21.76
CA SER A 39 15.10 -1.08 -21.37
C SER A 39 15.05 0.29 -20.68
N ILE A 40 14.12 1.11 -21.11
CA ILE A 40 13.84 2.43 -20.56
C ILE A 40 12.46 2.36 -19.91
N TYR A 41 12.38 2.76 -18.66
CA TYR A 41 11.15 2.84 -17.89
C TYR A 41 10.85 4.31 -17.61
N ILE A 42 9.67 4.76 -18.00
CA ILE A 42 9.20 6.13 -17.80
C ILE A 42 7.86 6.04 -17.08
N THR A 43 7.70 6.84 -16.03
CA THR A 43 6.45 6.82 -15.26
C THR A 43 6.33 8.06 -14.39
N SER A 44 5.10 8.50 -14.18
CA SER A 44 4.72 9.28 -13.01
C SER A 44 4.57 8.36 -11.80
N GLY A 45 4.28 8.89 -10.61
CA GLY A 45 3.83 8.09 -9.48
C GLY A 45 2.49 7.41 -9.79
N GLY A 46 2.13 6.43 -9.01
CA GLY A 46 0.86 5.71 -9.17
C GLY A 46 0.17 5.47 -7.83
N LEU A 47 -1.09 5.06 -7.90
CA LEU A 47 -1.90 4.75 -6.72
C LEU A 47 -1.92 3.24 -6.40
N LYS A 48 -1.41 2.41 -7.31
CA LYS A 48 -1.29 0.97 -7.09
C LYS A 48 0.03 0.69 -6.37
N ARG A 49 -0.06 0.00 -5.23
CA ARG A 49 1.11 -0.42 -4.43
C ARG A 49 1.56 -1.84 -4.79
N ASP A 50 2.76 -2.18 -4.32
CA ASP A 50 3.40 -3.49 -4.52
C ASP A 50 3.58 -3.87 -5.99
N GLY A 51 3.66 -2.87 -6.86
CA GLY A 51 3.88 -3.02 -8.29
C GLY A 51 5.32 -2.76 -8.71
N LEU A 52 5.57 -2.87 -10.02
CA LEU A 52 6.89 -2.62 -10.62
C LEU A 52 7.42 -1.20 -10.29
N TYR A 53 6.53 -0.20 -10.20
CA TYR A 53 6.92 1.16 -9.83
C TYR A 53 7.58 1.20 -8.45
N ASP A 54 6.96 0.60 -7.44
CA ASP A 54 7.49 0.62 -6.07
C ASP A 54 8.84 -0.08 -5.98
N LYS A 55 8.99 -1.23 -6.61
CA LYS A 55 10.26 -1.97 -6.67
C LYS A 55 11.38 -1.19 -7.36
N LEU A 56 11.05 -0.45 -8.42
CA LEU A 56 12.04 0.42 -9.07
C LEU A 56 12.45 1.59 -8.16
N VAL A 57 11.49 2.21 -7.46
CA VAL A 57 11.80 3.29 -6.51
C VAL A 57 12.67 2.79 -5.36
N GLU A 58 12.34 1.66 -4.74
CA GLU A 58 13.15 1.05 -3.69
C GLU A 58 14.55 0.74 -4.18
N ARG A 59 14.66 0.08 -5.33
CA ARG A 59 15.94 -0.27 -5.94
C ARG A 59 16.83 0.95 -6.14
N PHE A 60 16.32 2.04 -6.74
CA PHE A 60 17.13 3.22 -7.01
C PHE A 60 17.31 4.16 -5.80
N LYS A 61 16.66 3.88 -4.68
CA LYS A 61 16.94 4.49 -3.38
C LYS A 61 17.98 3.70 -2.57
N SER A 62 18.24 2.44 -2.91
CA SER A 62 19.20 1.60 -2.20
C SER A 62 20.64 2.01 -2.55
N GLU A 63 21.53 1.96 -1.55
CA GLU A 63 22.95 2.24 -1.76
C GLU A 63 23.63 1.22 -2.69
N GLU A 64 23.15 -0.02 -2.71
CA GLU A 64 23.70 -1.10 -3.54
C GLU A 64 23.56 -0.80 -5.03
N GLU A 65 22.43 -0.23 -5.46
CA GLU A 65 22.19 0.08 -6.88
C GLU A 65 23.02 1.27 -7.35
N PHE A 66 23.45 2.15 -6.46
CA PHE A 66 24.30 3.29 -6.79
C PHE A 66 25.65 2.87 -7.44
N TYR A 67 26.11 1.65 -7.14
CA TYR A 67 27.35 1.09 -7.68
C TYR A 67 27.14 0.17 -8.88
N ASN A 68 25.95 0.09 -9.45
CA ASN A 68 25.66 -0.78 -10.59
C ASN A 68 25.84 -0.04 -11.91
N ASP A 69 26.90 -0.38 -12.63
CA ASP A 69 27.27 0.22 -13.93
C ASP A 69 26.25 -0.02 -15.05
N ARG A 70 25.29 -0.93 -14.86
CA ARG A 70 24.32 -1.33 -15.89
C ARG A 70 22.94 -0.72 -15.70
N SER A 71 22.71 -0.04 -14.62
CA SER A 71 21.42 0.56 -14.27
C SER A 71 21.60 2.02 -13.93
N PHE A 72 20.67 2.84 -14.37
CA PHE A 72 20.63 4.26 -14.06
C PHE A 72 19.18 4.67 -13.78
N GLY A 73 18.95 5.43 -12.73
CA GLY A 73 17.63 5.95 -12.37
C GLY A 73 17.68 7.40 -11.98
N LEU A 74 16.65 8.16 -12.39
CA LEU A 74 16.37 9.51 -11.93
C LEU A 74 15.01 9.52 -11.25
N LEU A 75 14.99 9.86 -9.98
CA LEU A 75 13.78 9.96 -9.18
C LEU A 75 13.47 11.43 -8.91
N TYR A 76 12.46 11.95 -9.58
CA TYR A 76 11.90 13.29 -9.32
C TYR A 76 10.69 13.13 -8.41
N MET A 77 10.90 13.28 -7.10
CA MET A 77 9.87 13.07 -6.10
C MET A 77 10.17 13.84 -4.80
N LEU A 78 9.16 14.08 -4.00
CA LEU A 78 9.36 14.48 -2.62
C LEU A 78 9.82 13.29 -1.76
N GLU A 79 10.48 13.54 -0.64
CA GLU A 79 10.92 12.49 0.28
C GLU A 79 9.80 12.04 1.23
N ASN A 80 8.93 12.98 1.59
CA ASN A 80 7.81 12.73 2.50
C ASN A 80 6.64 13.70 2.28
N HIS A 81 5.50 13.39 2.87
CA HIS A 81 4.26 14.15 2.74
C HIS A 81 4.34 15.57 3.31
N GLU A 82 5.16 15.79 4.35
CA GLU A 82 5.24 17.11 4.99
C GLU A 82 5.86 18.17 4.06
N GLN A 83 6.72 17.73 3.16
CA GLN A 83 7.39 18.60 2.22
C GLN A 83 6.43 19.28 1.22
N VAL A 84 5.25 18.70 0.98
CA VAL A 84 4.25 19.28 0.05
C VAL A 84 3.75 20.65 0.53
N LYS A 85 3.78 20.91 1.84
CA LYS A 85 3.30 22.15 2.44
C LYS A 85 4.16 23.37 2.05
N ASP A 86 5.45 23.16 1.79
CA ASP A 86 6.33 24.21 1.26
C ASP A 86 6.47 24.04 -0.25
N LYS A 87 5.81 24.94 -1.00
CA LYS A 87 5.82 24.94 -2.47
C LYS A 87 7.23 25.01 -3.08
N LYS A 88 8.24 25.46 -2.33
CA LYS A 88 9.64 25.46 -2.80
C LYS A 88 10.17 24.04 -3.04
N ASN A 89 9.69 23.06 -2.27
CA ASN A 89 10.08 21.67 -2.42
C ASN A 89 9.53 21.03 -3.71
N TRP A 90 8.46 21.59 -4.30
CA TRP A 90 7.83 21.02 -5.49
C TRP A 90 8.78 20.92 -6.68
N THR A 91 9.84 21.74 -6.72
CA THR A 91 10.89 21.62 -7.74
C THR A 91 11.66 20.31 -7.68
N MET A 92 11.63 19.58 -6.55
CA MET A 92 12.23 18.24 -6.42
C MET A 92 11.46 17.22 -7.25
N ALA A 93 10.14 17.31 -7.26
CA ALA A 93 9.26 16.44 -8.04
C ALA A 93 9.02 16.97 -9.46
N LEU A 94 8.92 18.26 -9.61
CA LEU A 94 8.63 18.96 -10.87
C LEU A 94 9.77 19.93 -11.23
N PRO A 95 10.92 19.43 -11.72
CA PRO A 95 12.11 20.28 -11.93
C PRO A 95 11.91 21.38 -12.98
N LEU A 96 10.92 21.25 -13.86
CA LEU A 96 10.60 22.23 -14.90
C LEU A 96 9.39 23.12 -14.52
N ILE A 97 8.89 23.04 -13.29
CA ILE A 97 7.76 23.86 -12.84
C ILE A 97 8.03 25.35 -13.05
N GLY A 98 7.04 26.05 -13.58
CA GLY A 98 7.16 27.42 -14.04
C GLY A 98 7.29 27.55 -15.56
N ASN A 99 7.87 26.54 -16.21
CA ASN A 99 7.85 26.39 -17.66
C ASN A 99 6.74 25.44 -18.09
N VAL A 100 6.90 24.16 -17.78
CA VAL A 100 5.91 23.08 -17.92
C VAL A 100 6.08 22.12 -16.77
N PRO A 101 5.09 21.93 -15.90
CA PRO A 101 3.81 22.67 -15.81
C PRO A 101 3.96 24.12 -15.33
N LYS A 102 2.92 24.93 -15.51
CA LYS A 102 2.86 26.29 -14.94
C LYS A 102 2.55 26.21 -13.44
N TRP A 103 3.17 27.12 -12.66
CA TRP A 103 2.91 27.23 -11.22
C TRP A 103 1.42 27.36 -10.88
N SER A 104 0.70 28.20 -11.65
CA SER A 104 -0.72 28.44 -11.40
C SER A 104 -1.56 27.16 -11.49
N GLY A 105 -1.30 26.31 -12.48
CA GLY A 105 -2.04 25.05 -12.65
C GLY A 105 -1.76 24.07 -11.50
N VAL A 106 -0.49 23.89 -11.14
CA VAL A 106 -0.13 22.98 -10.03
C VAL A 106 -0.67 23.49 -8.67
N ILE A 107 -0.68 24.80 -8.46
CA ILE A 107 -1.26 25.41 -7.25
C ILE A 107 -2.77 25.19 -7.23
N GLU A 108 -3.46 25.39 -8.34
CA GLU A 108 -4.90 25.15 -8.45
C GLU A 108 -5.26 23.68 -8.14
N GLU A 109 -4.52 22.73 -8.71
CA GLU A 109 -4.72 21.29 -8.42
C GLU A 109 -4.49 20.98 -6.93
N TYR A 110 -3.46 21.56 -6.34
CA TYR A 110 -3.19 21.41 -4.90
C TYR A 110 -4.32 21.97 -4.05
N GLU A 111 -4.84 23.15 -4.38
CA GLU A 111 -5.93 23.80 -3.64
C GLU A 111 -7.25 23.03 -3.80
N LEU A 112 -7.55 22.53 -5.00
CA LEU A 112 -8.72 21.66 -5.24
C LEU A 112 -8.64 20.33 -4.48
N ALA A 113 -7.43 19.84 -4.24
CA ALA A 113 -7.24 18.61 -3.48
C ALA A 113 -7.41 18.82 -1.95
N GLN A 114 -7.44 20.06 -1.45
CA GLN A 114 -7.63 20.31 -0.02
C GLN A 114 -9.05 19.89 0.41
N GLY A 115 -9.14 19.05 1.44
CA GLY A 115 -10.40 18.59 1.97
C GLY A 115 -10.99 17.34 1.28
N ASP A 116 -10.34 16.83 0.22
CA ASP A 116 -10.68 15.55 -0.41
C ASP A 116 -9.48 14.60 -0.39
N PRO A 117 -9.47 13.58 0.50
CA PRO A 117 -8.35 12.64 0.62
C PRO A 117 -8.00 11.91 -0.68
N ALA A 118 -9.01 11.59 -1.54
CA ALA A 118 -8.76 10.91 -2.79
C ALA A 118 -8.04 11.82 -3.81
N LEU A 119 -8.43 13.10 -3.88
CA LEU A 119 -7.74 14.09 -4.70
C LEU A 119 -6.35 14.41 -4.15
N GLN A 120 -6.17 14.45 -2.82
CA GLN A 120 -4.86 14.62 -2.20
C GLN A 120 -3.92 13.46 -2.55
N ASN A 121 -4.38 12.22 -2.45
CA ASN A 121 -3.59 11.05 -2.83
C ASN A 121 -3.19 11.10 -4.31
N LYS A 122 -4.10 11.49 -5.19
CA LYS A 122 -3.80 11.67 -6.62
C LYS A 122 -2.76 12.75 -6.85
N PHE A 123 -2.90 13.90 -6.22
CA PHE A 123 -1.94 15.00 -6.33
C PHE A 123 -0.55 14.57 -5.85
N LEU A 124 -0.48 13.93 -4.68
CA LEU A 124 0.78 13.43 -4.10
C LEU A 124 1.43 12.36 -4.98
N ALA A 125 0.65 11.44 -5.55
CA ALA A 125 1.16 10.39 -6.42
C ALA A 125 1.65 10.96 -7.78
N PHE A 126 0.78 11.67 -8.49
CA PHE A 126 1.04 12.02 -9.88
C PHE A 126 1.86 13.30 -10.05
N ASN A 127 1.71 14.28 -9.13
CA ASN A 127 2.46 15.53 -9.22
C ASN A 127 3.73 15.50 -8.35
N MET A 128 3.70 14.85 -7.19
CA MET A 128 4.79 14.87 -6.22
C MET A 128 5.60 13.58 -6.18
N GLY A 129 5.24 12.57 -6.96
CA GLY A 129 5.96 11.30 -7.08
C GLY A 129 5.93 10.43 -5.83
N LEU A 130 5.10 10.76 -4.83
CA LEU A 130 5.04 10.00 -3.58
C LEU A 130 4.28 8.68 -3.78
N PRO A 131 4.72 7.59 -3.16
CA PRO A 131 4.00 6.33 -3.19
C PRO A 131 2.71 6.45 -2.38
N MET A 132 1.58 6.63 -3.08
CA MET A 132 0.25 6.76 -2.49
C MET A 132 -0.59 5.54 -2.83
N GLN A 133 -1.58 5.24 -2.00
CA GLN A 133 -2.52 4.16 -2.26
C GLN A 133 -3.89 4.74 -2.64
N ASP A 134 -4.54 4.16 -3.65
CA ASP A 134 -5.91 4.51 -4.00
C ASP A 134 -6.87 3.86 -3.00
N THR A 135 -6.80 4.36 -1.78
CA THR A 135 -7.77 4.02 -0.76
C THR A 135 -8.65 5.23 -0.55
N ALA A 136 -9.86 5.14 -1.02
CA ALA A 136 -10.93 5.90 -0.43
C ALA A 136 -11.10 5.36 0.99
N TYR A 137 -10.29 5.88 1.93
CA TYR A 137 -10.52 5.56 3.33
C TYR A 137 -11.91 6.08 3.70
N TYR A 138 -12.79 5.19 4.08
CA TYR A 138 -14.05 5.59 4.69
C TYR A 138 -13.79 6.36 6.00
N PHE A 139 -12.68 6.02 6.68
CA PHE A 139 -12.18 6.71 7.86
C PHE A 139 -10.75 7.21 7.61
N THR A 140 -10.43 8.42 8.01
CA THR A 140 -9.05 8.91 8.03
C THR A 140 -8.25 8.27 9.17
N PRO A 141 -6.90 8.25 9.12
CA PRO A 141 -6.10 7.78 10.25
C PRO A 141 -6.36 8.52 11.56
N GLN A 142 -6.89 9.76 11.51
CA GLN A 142 -7.33 10.50 12.69
C GLN A 142 -8.66 9.98 13.23
N ASP A 143 -9.56 9.53 12.35
CA ASP A 143 -10.85 8.96 12.74
C ASP A 143 -10.68 7.57 13.37
N THR A 144 -9.64 6.84 12.96
CA THR A 144 -9.31 5.49 13.44
C THR A 144 -8.25 5.50 14.55
N LYS A 145 -8.01 6.65 15.18
CA LYS A 145 -7.09 6.72 16.29
C LYS A 145 -7.56 5.80 17.42
N LEU A 146 -6.73 4.80 17.73
CA LEU A 146 -6.99 3.89 18.83
C LEU A 146 -7.16 4.68 20.13
N THR A 147 -8.29 4.50 20.77
CA THR A 147 -8.57 5.05 22.11
C THR A 147 -8.84 3.91 23.04
N ASP A 148 -8.11 3.88 24.13
CA ASP A 148 -8.36 2.91 25.20
C ASP A 148 -9.76 3.15 25.79
N PHE A 149 -10.57 2.12 25.80
CA PHE A 149 -11.88 2.12 26.44
C PHE A 149 -12.16 0.75 27.05
N ASN A 150 -13.11 0.72 28.00
CA ASN A 150 -13.46 -0.53 28.67
C ASN A 150 -14.35 -1.38 27.77
N LEU A 151 -13.90 -2.56 27.36
CA LEU A 151 -14.64 -3.49 26.51
C LEU A 151 -16.00 -3.91 27.09
N SER A 152 -16.21 -3.76 28.42
CA SER A 152 -17.54 -4.00 29.02
C SER A 152 -18.68 -3.15 28.43
N VAL A 153 -18.36 -2.15 27.60
CA VAL A 153 -19.37 -1.38 26.87
C VAL A 153 -20.18 -2.28 25.94
N PHE A 154 -19.55 -3.30 25.36
CA PHE A 154 -20.22 -4.23 24.45
C PHE A 154 -21.17 -5.17 25.19
N ASN A 155 -20.84 -5.58 26.42
CA ASN A 155 -21.67 -6.49 27.22
C ASN A 155 -22.89 -5.82 27.84
N LYS A 156 -22.86 -4.49 28.02
CA LYS A 156 -23.91 -3.71 28.69
C LYS A 156 -24.85 -3.00 27.74
N ASN A 157 -24.53 -2.96 26.46
CA ASN A 157 -25.27 -2.23 25.46
C ASN A 157 -25.62 -3.13 24.28
N ARG A 158 -26.59 -2.70 23.47
CA ARG A 158 -26.91 -3.38 22.21
C ARG A 158 -25.69 -3.33 21.30
N THR A 159 -25.10 -4.49 21.06
CA THR A 159 -23.91 -4.66 20.24
C THR A 159 -24.27 -5.38 18.96
N TYR A 160 -23.76 -4.89 17.86
CA TYR A 160 -23.80 -5.53 16.55
C TYR A 160 -22.47 -6.26 16.33
N VAL A 161 -22.55 -7.50 15.88
CA VAL A 161 -21.38 -8.33 15.59
C VAL A 161 -21.33 -8.62 14.10
N GLY A 162 -20.23 -8.25 13.46
CA GLY A 162 -19.91 -8.60 12.08
C GLY A 162 -18.82 -9.68 12.06
N ILE A 163 -18.99 -10.69 11.22
CA ILE A 163 -18.02 -11.78 11.06
C ILE A 163 -17.65 -11.87 9.58
N ASP A 164 -16.36 -11.80 9.29
CA ASP A 164 -15.79 -12.08 7.99
C ASP A 164 -14.93 -13.34 8.08
N LEU A 165 -15.40 -14.41 7.43
CA LEU A 165 -14.73 -15.71 7.45
C LEU A 165 -13.87 -15.88 6.21
N SER A 166 -12.57 -16.03 6.41
CA SER A 166 -11.66 -16.47 5.37
C SER A 166 -11.52 -18.00 5.35
N LEU A 167 -11.56 -18.59 4.16
CA LEU A 167 -11.35 -20.02 3.97
C LEU A 167 -9.88 -20.39 3.74
N ILE A 168 -9.11 -19.56 3.05
CA ILE A 168 -7.71 -19.83 2.69
C ILE A 168 -6.93 -18.52 2.51
N GLY A 169 -5.83 -18.38 3.24
CA GLY A 169 -4.78 -17.38 2.95
C GLY A 169 -5.06 -15.94 3.39
N ASP A 170 -6.20 -15.69 4.02
CA ASP A 170 -6.58 -14.39 4.55
C ASP A 170 -6.95 -14.49 6.04
N LEU A 171 -7.07 -13.37 6.73
CA LEU A 171 -7.46 -13.33 8.13
C LEU A 171 -8.99 -13.40 8.27
N THR A 172 -9.45 -14.16 9.26
CA THR A 172 -10.84 -14.08 9.73
C THR A 172 -10.98 -12.94 10.73
N ALA A 173 -12.05 -12.16 10.64
CA ALA A 173 -12.30 -11.04 11.54
C ALA A 173 -13.66 -11.13 12.23
N VAL A 174 -13.70 -10.74 13.50
CA VAL A 174 -14.94 -10.54 14.28
C VAL A 174 -14.91 -9.12 14.80
N SER A 175 -15.88 -8.31 14.36
CA SER A 175 -15.98 -6.91 14.75
C SER A 175 -17.24 -6.68 15.60
N PHE A 176 -17.06 -5.98 16.70
CA PHE A 176 -18.10 -5.55 17.62
C PHE A 176 -18.33 -4.05 17.45
N VAL A 177 -19.57 -3.64 17.33
CA VAL A 177 -19.94 -2.23 17.22
C VAL A 177 -21.13 -1.94 18.13
N CYS A 178 -21.02 -0.91 18.97
CA CYS A 178 -22.14 -0.39 19.73
C CYS A 178 -22.14 1.13 19.73
N GLU A 179 -23.32 1.71 19.94
CA GLU A 179 -23.49 3.14 20.08
C GLU A 179 -23.94 3.47 21.50
N LEU A 180 -23.25 4.40 22.15
CA LEU A 180 -23.56 4.86 23.50
C LEU A 180 -23.34 6.38 23.57
N GLU A 181 -24.38 7.11 24.01
CA GLU A 181 -24.32 8.57 24.21
C GLU A 181 -23.83 9.35 22.97
N GLY A 182 -24.26 8.91 21.77
CA GLY A 182 -23.90 9.53 20.50
C GLY A 182 -22.43 9.27 20.04
N LYS A 183 -21.74 8.33 20.70
CA LYS A 183 -20.42 7.85 20.31
C LYS A 183 -20.51 6.41 19.82
N THR A 184 -19.79 6.11 18.77
CA THR A 184 -19.64 4.75 18.25
C THR A 184 -18.37 4.12 18.83
N TYR A 185 -18.53 2.96 19.43
CA TYR A 185 -17.42 2.13 19.91
C TYR A 185 -17.29 0.94 18.97
N SER A 186 -16.07 0.64 18.57
CA SER A 186 -15.76 -0.53 17.75
C SER A 186 -14.54 -1.25 18.29
N HIS A 187 -14.57 -2.58 18.23
CA HIS A 187 -13.44 -3.44 18.55
C HIS A 187 -13.42 -4.61 17.57
N THR A 188 -12.28 -4.96 17.08
CA THR A 188 -12.12 -6.06 16.12
C THR A 188 -11.06 -7.03 16.62
N LEU A 189 -11.42 -8.30 16.64
CA LEU A 189 -10.49 -9.41 16.85
C LEU A 189 -10.21 -10.06 15.49
N THR A 190 -8.96 -10.34 15.22
CA THR A 190 -8.55 -11.07 14.03
C THR A 190 -8.03 -12.46 14.39
N PHE A 191 -8.25 -13.41 13.49
CA PHE A 191 -7.92 -14.81 13.71
C PHE A 191 -7.20 -15.38 12.51
N SER A 192 -6.25 -16.26 12.77
CA SER A 192 -5.63 -17.12 11.76
C SER A 192 -5.36 -18.49 12.35
N VAL A 193 -5.07 -19.48 11.51
CA VAL A 193 -4.59 -20.79 11.96
C VAL A 193 -3.07 -20.75 12.18
N ARG A 194 -2.59 -21.45 13.19
CA ARG A 194 -1.15 -21.50 13.52
C ARG A 194 -0.32 -22.02 12.36
N SER A 195 -0.83 -22.99 11.62
CA SER A 195 -0.15 -23.56 10.45
C SER A 195 0.10 -22.52 9.34
N GLN A 196 -0.74 -21.49 9.21
CA GLN A 196 -0.52 -20.38 8.27
C GLN A 196 0.62 -19.47 8.76
N TYR A 197 0.62 -19.11 10.03
CA TYR A 197 1.72 -18.35 10.64
C TYR A 197 3.08 -19.04 10.46
N GLU A 198 3.14 -20.37 10.64
CA GLU A 198 4.38 -21.15 10.50
C GLU A 198 4.92 -21.20 9.07
N GLN A 199 4.08 -20.89 8.07
CA GLN A 199 4.46 -20.86 6.64
C GLN A 199 4.93 -19.47 6.17
N LEU A 200 4.79 -18.45 7.00
CA LEU A 200 5.25 -17.10 6.68
C LEU A 200 6.78 -17.03 6.70
N ASP A 201 7.34 -16.09 5.97
CA ASP A 201 8.75 -15.76 6.09
C ASP A 201 9.08 -15.08 7.43
N THR A 202 10.35 -14.94 7.75
CA THR A 202 10.80 -14.42 9.06
C THR A 202 10.27 -13.02 9.35
N GLU A 203 10.27 -12.12 8.36
CA GLU A 203 9.82 -10.73 8.51
C GLU A 203 8.31 -10.67 8.78
N GLN A 204 7.54 -11.47 8.06
CA GLN A 204 6.10 -11.59 8.27
C GLN A 204 5.76 -12.23 9.62
N GLN A 205 6.54 -13.25 10.06
CA GLN A 205 6.35 -13.86 11.37
C GLN A 205 6.63 -12.87 12.51
N GLU A 206 7.67 -12.05 12.40
CA GLU A 206 7.97 -10.99 13.38
C GLU A 206 6.80 -10.00 13.48
N LEU A 207 6.29 -9.54 12.35
CA LEU A 207 5.14 -8.62 12.32
C LEU A 207 3.88 -9.25 12.94
N TRP A 208 3.57 -10.51 12.61
CA TRP A 208 2.41 -11.20 13.18
C TRP A 208 2.57 -11.46 14.68
N THR A 209 3.79 -11.72 15.14
CA THR A 209 4.10 -11.87 16.56
C THR A 209 3.76 -10.60 17.34
N GLU A 210 4.06 -9.41 16.79
CA GLU A 210 3.67 -8.14 17.41
C GLU A 210 2.15 -8.00 17.56
N PHE A 211 1.37 -8.43 16.57
CA PHE A 211 -0.09 -8.42 16.66
C PHE A 211 -0.64 -9.43 17.66
N VAL A 212 -0.02 -10.61 17.75
CA VAL A 212 -0.36 -11.62 18.75
C VAL A 212 -0.06 -11.11 20.16
N ASP A 213 1.10 -10.50 20.39
CA ASP A 213 1.51 -9.96 21.69
C ASP A 213 0.61 -8.81 22.16
N ARG A 214 0.05 -8.05 21.23
CA ARG A 214 -0.93 -7.00 21.50
C ARG A 214 -2.37 -7.52 21.67
N GLY A 215 -2.60 -8.81 21.42
CA GLY A 215 -3.94 -9.42 21.47
C GLY A 215 -4.85 -9.03 20.29
N GLU A 216 -4.29 -8.48 19.22
CA GLU A 216 -5.01 -8.08 18.01
C GLU A 216 -5.16 -9.25 17.03
N LEU A 217 -4.28 -10.25 17.09
CA LEU A 217 -4.31 -11.47 16.29
C LEU A 217 -4.32 -12.69 17.21
N ILE A 218 -5.26 -13.59 16.98
CA ILE A 218 -5.42 -14.84 17.73
C ILE A 218 -5.09 -16.00 16.80
N LEU A 219 -4.09 -16.80 17.17
CA LEU A 219 -3.71 -17.99 16.44
C LEU A 219 -4.45 -19.21 17.00
N LEU A 220 -5.27 -19.84 16.18
CA LEU A 220 -6.02 -21.05 16.53
C LEU A 220 -5.27 -22.30 16.11
N ASP A 221 -5.30 -23.32 16.96
CA ASP A 221 -4.69 -24.64 16.70
C ASP A 221 -5.70 -25.58 15.98
N THR A 222 -6.30 -25.07 14.89
CA THR A 222 -7.26 -25.80 14.05
C THR A 222 -6.74 -25.87 12.62
N GLU A 223 -7.26 -26.81 11.81
CA GLU A 223 -6.90 -26.92 10.40
C GLU A 223 -7.49 -25.78 9.56
N TYR A 224 -8.69 -25.34 9.92
CA TYR A 224 -9.39 -24.19 9.34
C TYR A 224 -10.28 -23.55 10.40
N ILE A 225 -10.67 -22.29 10.20
CA ILE A 225 -11.52 -21.55 11.13
C ILE A 225 -12.98 -21.72 10.71
N ASN A 226 -13.82 -22.09 11.66
CA ASN A 226 -15.27 -22.11 11.48
C ASN A 226 -15.96 -21.24 12.55
N VAL A 227 -17.24 -20.93 12.38
CA VAL A 227 -17.98 -20.06 13.28
C VAL A 227 -17.96 -20.55 14.73
N ASN A 228 -17.95 -21.87 14.96
CA ASN A 228 -17.94 -22.41 16.32
C ASN A 228 -16.66 -22.11 17.08
N ASP A 229 -15.53 -21.96 16.35
CA ASP A 229 -14.25 -21.61 16.96
C ASP A 229 -14.23 -20.17 17.45
N LEU A 230 -15.11 -19.30 16.92
CA LEU A 230 -15.22 -17.89 17.26
C LEU A 230 -16.18 -17.62 18.44
N ILE A 231 -17.12 -18.54 18.70
CA ILE A 231 -18.14 -18.39 19.76
C ILE A 231 -17.56 -18.03 21.14
N PRO A 232 -16.47 -18.66 21.60
CA PRO A 232 -15.89 -18.31 22.91
C PRO A 232 -15.47 -16.84 23.00
N TYR A 233 -14.95 -16.27 21.93
CA TYR A 233 -14.48 -14.87 21.86
C TYR A 233 -15.62 -13.86 21.66
N ILE A 234 -16.80 -14.32 21.23
CA ILE A 234 -17.98 -13.48 21.07
C ILE A 234 -18.75 -13.36 22.39
N ASN A 235 -18.66 -14.37 23.26
CA ASN A 235 -19.45 -14.45 24.49
C ASN A 235 -18.71 -13.93 25.74
N ASP A 236 -17.39 -13.75 25.67
CA ASP A 236 -16.55 -13.21 26.74
C ASP A 236 -16.51 -11.66 26.71
#